data_43d224f28bfa73d78fd12689f5dcd086
#
_entry.id   43d224f28bfa73d78fd12689f5dcd086
#
_cell.length_a   1.000
_cell.length_b   1.000
_cell.length_c   1.000
_cell.angle_alpha   90.00
_cell.angle_beta   90.00
_cell.angle_gamma   90.00
#
_symmetry.space_group_name_H-M   'P 1'
#
loop_
_entity.id
_entity.type
_entity.pdbx_description
1 polymer ?
#
loop_
_entity_poly.entity_id
_entity_poly.type
_entity_poly.pdbx_seq_one_letter_code
_entity_poly.pdbx_strand_id
1 'polypeptide(L)'
;LPDTTEVLVESAYFNPTSIRMTSRKLGLSSDSSYRFERGVDRDMLENASSRAVSLILELAGGKLVSPLVKVATLKPEKPRILCHFSKITSLLGMEVPNQRMVEIFRALGLGVSDITDDTCLVTVPAFRADIRETADLAEEVARIHGLDKLPKIPVNAKRTVAFSSDAYAAMEQLRNQFIAAGLCECVNTSLIDEKAALGDLIFGKDDLLAVSNPISLDLAILRPSLLPGMLATVKRNVSRKNSDLALFEIGRVFCKNEKKYPEERDELTILMTGRSHPERYSRERAATYDFYDVKGVLESVLEARRVSNYTFAAAKDPRFTDGVCARLEIDGKTAGVLGKLNDKMTKGMRLQHDLYGAVIQLESLMTAEEKSTLYVPLSQFPPVTRDVAFIAPLDMENSKVTDFIRQAKVPNLVNVEIFDIFKGEP
;
A
#
# COMPACT_ATOMS: atom_id res chain seq x y z
N LEU A 1 -45.61 10.91 12.53
CA LEU A 1 -46.02 11.20 13.92
C LEU A 1 -47.42 10.69 14.11
N PRO A 2 -47.81 10.11 15.27
CA PRO A 2 -49.11 9.49 15.49
C PRO A 2 -50.30 10.42 15.26
N ASP A 3 -50.12 11.71 15.49
CA ASP A 3 -51.16 12.75 15.42
C ASP A 3 -51.15 13.55 14.11
N THR A 4 -50.43 13.08 13.07
CA THR A 4 -50.34 13.78 11.79
C THR A 4 -51.65 13.59 11.02
N THR A 5 -52.38 14.69 10.74
CA THR A 5 -53.65 14.72 10.00
C THR A 5 -53.55 15.36 8.63
N GLU A 6 -52.48 16.13 8.40
CA GLU A 6 -52.22 16.82 7.15
C GLU A 6 -50.80 16.57 6.67
N VAL A 7 -50.61 16.34 5.37
CA VAL A 7 -49.33 16.07 4.72
C VAL A 7 -49.19 16.95 3.51
N LEU A 8 -48.04 17.65 3.41
CA LEU A 8 -47.62 18.35 2.22
C LEU A 8 -46.58 17.47 1.47
N VAL A 9 -46.87 17.18 0.19
CA VAL A 9 -46.00 16.42 -0.66
C VAL A 9 -45.24 17.35 -1.57
N GLU A 10 -43.91 17.35 -1.50
CA GLU A 10 -43.02 18.11 -2.39
C GLU A 10 -42.33 17.16 -3.38
N SER A 11 -42.28 17.56 -4.65
CA SER A 11 -41.46 17.00 -5.69
C SER A 11 -40.67 18.10 -6.37
N ALA A 12 -39.36 18.07 -6.30
CA ALA A 12 -38.52 19.19 -6.66
C ALA A 12 -37.33 18.79 -7.55
N TYR A 13 -36.82 19.81 -8.28
CA TYR A 13 -35.53 19.77 -8.97
C TYR A 13 -34.68 20.94 -8.44
N PHE A 14 -33.46 20.62 -8.05
CA PHE A 14 -32.48 21.60 -7.62
C PHE A 14 -31.25 21.56 -8.52
N ASN A 15 -30.55 22.70 -8.62
CA ASN A 15 -29.29 22.74 -9.36
C ASN A 15 -28.26 21.76 -8.72
N PRO A 16 -27.78 20.76 -9.45
CA PRO A 16 -26.88 19.70 -8.92
C PRO A 16 -25.62 20.25 -8.27
N THR A 17 -24.98 21.25 -8.88
CA THR A 17 -23.76 21.89 -8.36
C THR A 17 -24.03 22.59 -7.03
N SER A 18 -25.15 23.33 -6.94
CA SER A 18 -25.53 24.02 -5.72
C SER A 18 -25.76 23.04 -4.56
N ILE A 19 -26.48 21.95 -4.80
CA ILE A 19 -26.70 20.91 -3.78
C ILE A 19 -25.36 20.28 -3.33
N ARG A 20 -24.51 19.92 -4.27
CA ARG A 20 -23.18 19.34 -3.96
C ARG A 20 -22.33 20.27 -3.09
N MET A 21 -22.26 21.54 -3.45
CA MET A 21 -21.50 22.55 -2.70
C MET A 21 -22.08 22.78 -1.30
N THR A 22 -23.41 22.85 -1.20
CA THR A 22 -24.10 23.04 0.08
C THR A 22 -23.92 21.84 1.01
N SER A 23 -24.13 20.62 0.51
CA SER A 23 -23.92 19.37 1.26
C SER A 23 -22.50 19.29 1.83
N ARG A 24 -21.50 19.60 1.01
CA ARG A 24 -20.09 19.65 1.44
C ARG A 24 -19.82 20.73 2.50
N LYS A 25 -20.33 21.95 2.26
CA LYS A 25 -20.14 23.09 3.18
C LYS A 25 -20.74 22.84 4.57
N LEU A 26 -21.90 22.19 4.60
CA LEU A 26 -22.61 21.88 5.84
C LEU A 26 -22.18 20.54 6.48
N GLY A 27 -21.42 19.71 5.77
CA GLY A 27 -21.10 18.35 6.21
C GLY A 27 -22.31 17.44 6.31
N LEU A 28 -23.42 17.77 5.60
CA LEU A 28 -24.67 17.03 5.62
C LEU A 28 -24.85 16.24 4.32
N SER A 29 -24.89 14.93 4.44
CA SER A 29 -25.19 14.01 3.34
C SER A 29 -26.46 13.24 3.65
N SER A 30 -27.40 13.23 2.70
CA SER A 30 -28.67 12.50 2.76
C SER A 30 -28.94 11.81 1.42
N ASP A 31 -29.86 10.84 1.39
CA ASP A 31 -30.31 10.21 0.15
C ASP A 31 -30.84 11.23 -0.85
N SER A 32 -31.48 12.28 -0.37
CA SER A 32 -31.99 13.39 -1.19
C SER A 32 -30.85 14.19 -1.79
N SER A 33 -29.85 14.62 -0.99
CA SER A 33 -28.70 15.36 -1.50
C SER A 33 -27.89 14.53 -2.50
N TYR A 34 -27.73 13.24 -2.24
CA TYR A 34 -27.06 12.30 -3.14
C TYR A 34 -27.74 12.19 -4.51
N ARG A 35 -29.08 12.18 -4.55
CA ARG A 35 -29.83 12.12 -5.81
C ARG A 35 -29.87 13.46 -6.54
N PHE A 36 -30.14 14.56 -5.84
CA PHE A 36 -30.19 15.88 -6.41
C PHE A 36 -28.84 16.36 -6.98
N GLU A 37 -27.72 16.03 -6.32
CA GLU A 37 -26.41 16.41 -6.84
C GLU A 37 -26.01 15.70 -8.14
N ARG A 38 -26.66 14.58 -8.46
CA ARG A 38 -26.47 13.83 -9.72
C ARG A 38 -27.46 14.21 -10.81
N GLY A 39 -28.47 14.98 -10.46
CA GLY A 39 -29.55 15.36 -11.33
C GLY A 39 -30.72 14.37 -11.28
N VAL A 40 -31.91 14.89 -11.26
CA VAL A 40 -33.16 14.15 -11.35
C VAL A 40 -33.92 14.52 -12.61
N ASP A 41 -34.81 13.63 -13.06
CA ASP A 41 -35.66 13.89 -14.22
C ASP A 41 -36.67 14.99 -13.93
N ARG A 42 -36.49 16.13 -14.57
CA ARG A 42 -37.36 17.32 -14.41
C ARG A 42 -38.74 17.13 -14.98
N ASP A 43 -38.85 16.38 -16.08
CA ASP A 43 -40.10 16.16 -16.79
C ASP A 43 -41.02 15.19 -15.99
N MET A 44 -40.44 14.43 -15.04
CA MET A 44 -41.19 13.49 -14.21
C MET A 44 -41.67 14.02 -12.87
N LEU A 45 -41.36 15.27 -12.49
CA LEU A 45 -41.72 15.82 -11.18
C LEU A 45 -43.22 15.76 -10.88
N GLU A 46 -44.07 16.12 -11.86
CA GLU A 46 -45.51 16.09 -11.72
C GLU A 46 -46.05 14.66 -11.59
N ASN A 47 -45.55 13.77 -12.44
CA ASN A 47 -45.93 12.35 -12.37
C ASN A 47 -45.50 11.71 -11.06
N ALA A 48 -44.32 12.01 -10.58
CA ALA A 48 -43.79 11.50 -9.30
C ALA A 48 -44.63 12.01 -8.12
N SER A 49 -44.97 13.31 -8.11
CA SER A 49 -45.85 13.87 -7.10
C SER A 49 -47.25 13.27 -7.13
N SER A 50 -47.87 13.15 -8.30
CA SER A 50 -49.17 12.53 -8.47
C SER A 50 -49.18 11.05 -8.03
N ARG A 51 -48.14 10.33 -8.38
CA ARG A 51 -47.99 8.90 -7.95
C ARG A 51 -47.83 8.79 -6.44
N ALA A 52 -47.00 9.66 -5.82
CA ALA A 52 -46.83 9.68 -4.36
C ALA A 52 -48.17 9.95 -3.64
N VAL A 53 -48.91 10.95 -4.11
CA VAL A 53 -50.23 11.26 -3.56
C VAL A 53 -51.21 10.10 -3.73
N SER A 54 -51.23 9.45 -4.90
CA SER A 54 -52.08 8.27 -5.13
C SER A 54 -51.78 7.12 -4.14
N LEU A 55 -50.48 6.87 -3.93
CA LEU A 55 -50.07 5.83 -2.98
C LEU A 55 -50.42 6.18 -1.51
N ILE A 56 -50.28 7.45 -1.12
CA ILE A 56 -50.70 7.89 0.24
C ILE A 56 -52.21 7.68 0.43
N LEU A 57 -53.01 8.08 -0.54
CA LEU A 57 -54.47 7.91 -0.48
C LEU A 57 -54.87 6.43 -0.45
N GLU A 58 -54.21 5.58 -1.19
CA GLU A 58 -54.47 4.14 -1.24
C GLU A 58 -54.10 3.45 0.08
N LEU A 59 -52.94 3.77 0.67
CA LEU A 59 -52.38 3.07 1.82
C LEU A 59 -52.83 3.63 3.16
N ALA A 60 -52.99 4.96 3.25
CA ALA A 60 -53.32 5.67 4.50
C ALA A 60 -54.71 6.29 4.52
N GLY A 61 -55.44 6.26 3.41
CA GLY A 61 -56.71 6.91 3.29
C GLY A 61 -56.59 8.46 3.16
N GLY A 62 -57.70 9.15 3.39
CA GLY A 62 -57.75 10.61 3.34
C GLY A 62 -58.31 11.16 2.03
N LYS A 63 -58.16 12.45 1.81
CA LYS A 63 -58.58 13.15 0.58
C LYS A 63 -57.59 14.18 0.18
N LEU A 64 -57.43 14.39 -1.15
CA LEU A 64 -56.67 15.49 -1.71
C LEU A 64 -57.45 16.78 -1.50
N VAL A 65 -56.86 17.75 -0.79
CA VAL A 65 -57.53 19.03 -0.43
C VAL A 65 -57.14 20.20 -1.33
N SER A 66 -56.07 20.07 -2.13
CA SER A 66 -55.62 21.11 -3.03
C SER A 66 -55.08 20.48 -4.32
N PRO A 67 -55.29 21.12 -5.48
CA PRO A 67 -54.66 20.75 -6.74
C PRO A 67 -53.14 20.93 -6.64
N LEU A 68 -52.41 20.32 -7.61
CA LEU A 68 -50.98 20.48 -7.73
C LEU A 68 -50.59 21.95 -7.98
N VAL A 69 -49.76 22.51 -7.10
CA VAL A 69 -49.19 23.86 -7.27
C VAL A 69 -47.82 23.75 -7.90
N LYS A 70 -47.57 24.43 -9.01
CA LYS A 70 -46.30 24.44 -9.73
C LYS A 70 -45.63 25.80 -9.59
N VAL A 71 -44.37 25.75 -9.14
CA VAL A 71 -43.49 26.92 -9.12
C VAL A 71 -42.22 26.56 -9.89
N ALA A 72 -41.98 27.25 -11.00
CA ALA A 72 -40.78 27.04 -11.80
C ALA A 72 -40.13 28.38 -12.14
N THR A 73 -38.89 28.53 -11.79
CA THR A 73 -38.09 29.73 -12.09
C THR A 73 -37.47 29.69 -13.50
N LEU A 74 -37.27 28.51 -14.05
CA LEU A 74 -36.67 28.33 -15.39
C LEU A 74 -37.30 27.10 -16.08
N LYS A 75 -37.50 27.18 -17.39
CA LYS A 75 -37.71 26.02 -18.28
C LYS A 75 -36.42 25.77 -19.04
N PRO A 76 -35.53 24.91 -18.53
CA PRO A 76 -34.31 24.63 -19.26
C PRO A 76 -34.67 23.86 -20.54
N GLU A 77 -34.04 24.27 -21.64
CA GLU A 77 -34.18 23.56 -22.91
C GLU A 77 -33.59 22.18 -22.86
N LYS A 78 -34.15 21.24 -23.64
CA LYS A 78 -33.57 19.92 -23.81
C LYS A 78 -32.29 20.05 -24.62
N PRO A 79 -31.17 19.44 -24.17
CA PRO A 79 -29.92 19.46 -24.92
C PRO A 79 -30.12 18.86 -26.32
N ARG A 80 -29.56 19.52 -27.35
CA ARG A 80 -29.55 19.03 -28.72
C ARG A 80 -28.11 18.81 -29.17
N ILE A 81 -27.80 17.61 -29.69
CA ILE A 81 -26.48 17.24 -30.12
C ILE A 81 -26.52 16.98 -31.62
N LEU A 82 -25.71 17.72 -32.37
CA LEU A 82 -25.46 17.41 -33.78
C LEU A 82 -24.51 16.18 -33.80
N CYS A 83 -25.05 15.05 -34.16
CA CYS A 83 -24.36 13.80 -34.21
C CYS A 83 -23.86 13.54 -35.63
N HIS A 84 -22.56 13.23 -35.78
CA HIS A 84 -21.96 12.74 -37.01
C HIS A 84 -21.77 11.21 -36.87
N PHE A 85 -22.39 10.44 -37.78
CA PHE A 85 -22.27 8.97 -37.76
C PHE A 85 -20.83 8.50 -37.99
N SER A 86 -20.13 9.17 -38.94
CA SER A 86 -18.72 8.93 -39.20
C SER A 86 -17.85 9.13 -37.98
N LYS A 87 -18.14 10.09 -37.11
CA LYS A 87 -17.43 10.32 -35.85
C LYS A 87 -17.65 9.19 -34.85
N ILE A 88 -18.88 8.67 -34.75
CA ILE A 88 -19.17 7.50 -33.89
C ILE A 88 -18.41 6.29 -34.39
N THR A 89 -18.48 5.99 -35.68
CA THR A 89 -17.74 4.88 -36.31
C THR A 89 -16.23 4.99 -36.02
N SER A 90 -15.67 6.19 -36.16
CA SER A 90 -14.25 6.44 -35.88
C SER A 90 -13.90 6.25 -34.41
N LEU A 91 -14.76 6.69 -33.48
CA LEU A 91 -14.52 6.51 -32.04
C LEU A 91 -14.60 5.04 -31.63
N LEU A 92 -15.53 4.29 -32.21
CA LEU A 92 -15.72 2.87 -31.90
C LEU A 92 -14.67 1.97 -32.60
N GLY A 93 -14.08 2.45 -33.69
CA GLY A 93 -13.17 1.64 -34.53
C GLY A 93 -13.88 0.50 -35.22
N MET A 94 -15.21 0.55 -35.37
CA MET A 94 -16.01 -0.44 -36.09
C MET A 94 -17.14 0.21 -36.85
N GLU A 95 -17.55 -0.40 -37.95
CA GLU A 95 -18.67 0.02 -38.77
C GLU A 95 -20.00 -0.35 -38.09
N VAL A 96 -20.87 0.64 -37.91
CA VAL A 96 -22.27 0.45 -37.49
C VAL A 96 -23.13 1.18 -38.51
N PRO A 97 -24.14 0.54 -39.13
CA PRO A 97 -25.02 1.20 -40.09
C PRO A 97 -25.73 2.39 -39.46
N ASN A 98 -25.79 3.52 -40.19
CA ASN A 98 -26.43 4.77 -39.71
C ASN A 98 -27.85 4.53 -39.22
N GLN A 99 -28.61 3.75 -39.98
CA GLN A 99 -29.98 3.36 -39.61
C GLN A 99 -30.01 2.66 -38.24
N ARG A 100 -29.05 1.78 -37.99
CA ARG A 100 -28.96 1.08 -36.71
C ARG A 100 -28.66 2.02 -35.56
N MET A 101 -27.80 3.03 -35.73
CA MET A 101 -27.55 4.06 -34.73
C MET A 101 -28.84 4.84 -34.42
N VAL A 102 -29.59 5.24 -35.44
CA VAL A 102 -30.89 5.93 -35.27
C VAL A 102 -31.90 5.06 -34.51
N GLU A 103 -31.99 3.78 -34.84
CA GLU A 103 -32.85 2.82 -34.11
C GLU A 103 -32.48 2.74 -32.63
N ILE A 104 -31.18 2.64 -32.33
CA ILE A 104 -30.67 2.61 -30.95
C ILE A 104 -31.06 3.88 -30.20
N PHE A 105 -30.82 5.06 -30.78
CA PHE A 105 -31.18 6.33 -30.15
C PHE A 105 -32.68 6.41 -29.86
N ARG A 106 -33.53 6.05 -30.82
CA ARG A 106 -34.98 6.03 -30.60
C ARG A 106 -35.42 5.05 -29.54
N ALA A 107 -34.85 3.85 -29.53
CA ALA A 107 -35.14 2.81 -28.53
C ALA A 107 -34.75 3.25 -27.11
N LEU A 108 -33.72 4.09 -26.97
CA LEU A 108 -33.29 4.70 -25.70
C LEU A 108 -34.10 5.95 -25.31
N GLY A 109 -35.14 6.32 -26.11
CA GLY A 109 -35.99 7.48 -25.82
C GLY A 109 -35.37 8.82 -26.25
N LEU A 110 -34.28 8.81 -27.02
CA LEU A 110 -33.70 10.01 -27.60
C LEU A 110 -34.54 10.47 -28.82
N GLY A 111 -34.82 11.79 -28.93
CA GLY A 111 -35.46 12.32 -30.12
C GLY A 111 -34.44 12.42 -31.26
N VAL A 112 -34.80 11.94 -32.45
CA VAL A 112 -33.91 12.02 -33.62
C VAL A 112 -34.63 12.74 -34.78
N SER A 113 -34.07 13.85 -35.26
CA SER A 113 -34.55 14.66 -36.39
C SER A 113 -33.39 15.00 -37.33
N ASP A 114 -33.73 15.67 -38.45
CA ASP A 114 -32.79 16.24 -39.43
C ASP A 114 -31.74 15.22 -39.90
N ILE A 115 -32.21 14.03 -40.27
CA ILE A 115 -31.35 12.90 -40.67
C ILE A 115 -30.86 13.13 -42.10
N THR A 116 -29.53 13.10 -42.27
CA THR A 116 -28.81 13.12 -43.54
C THR A 116 -27.96 11.86 -43.71
N ASP A 117 -27.13 11.80 -44.75
CA ASP A 117 -26.23 10.66 -45.00
C ASP A 117 -25.17 10.49 -43.89
N ASP A 118 -24.72 11.58 -43.25
CA ASP A 118 -23.69 11.53 -42.19
C ASP A 118 -24.12 12.17 -40.86
N THR A 119 -25.27 12.86 -40.81
CA THR A 119 -25.65 13.59 -39.60
C THR A 119 -27.07 13.30 -39.15
N CYS A 120 -27.33 13.48 -37.86
CA CYS A 120 -28.67 13.65 -37.32
C CYS A 120 -28.63 14.61 -36.11
N LEU A 121 -29.76 15.25 -35.82
CA LEU A 121 -29.93 16.03 -34.61
C LEU A 121 -30.58 15.18 -33.53
N VAL A 122 -29.86 14.97 -32.45
CA VAL A 122 -30.33 14.16 -31.30
C VAL A 122 -30.79 15.09 -30.17
N THR A 123 -32.07 14.95 -29.78
CA THR A 123 -32.64 15.67 -28.63
C THR A 123 -32.62 14.76 -27.42
N VAL A 124 -31.93 15.19 -26.38
CA VAL A 124 -31.72 14.39 -25.15
C VAL A 124 -32.86 14.61 -24.15
N PRO A 125 -33.55 13.56 -23.68
CA PRO A 125 -34.59 13.68 -22.66
C PRO A 125 -34.03 14.04 -21.29
N ALA A 126 -34.85 14.60 -20.42
CA ALA A 126 -34.42 15.13 -19.11
C ALA A 126 -33.87 14.06 -18.16
N PHE A 127 -34.27 12.79 -18.34
CA PHE A 127 -33.77 11.68 -17.51
C PHE A 127 -32.34 11.21 -17.88
N ARG A 128 -31.80 11.64 -19.04
CA ARG A 128 -30.45 11.35 -19.52
C ARG A 128 -29.53 12.56 -19.27
N ALA A 129 -29.30 12.89 -18.00
CA ALA A 129 -28.41 14.00 -17.62
C ALA A 129 -26.92 13.73 -17.95
N ASP A 130 -26.59 12.50 -18.27
CA ASP A 130 -25.27 11.98 -18.63
C ASP A 130 -24.88 12.27 -20.09
N ILE A 131 -25.85 12.32 -21.01
CA ILE A 131 -25.61 12.53 -22.45
C ILE A 131 -25.49 14.03 -22.75
N ARG A 132 -24.30 14.49 -23.15
CA ARG A 132 -23.97 15.88 -23.41
C ARG A 132 -23.30 16.12 -24.75
N GLU A 133 -22.59 15.10 -25.27
CA GLU A 133 -21.78 15.22 -26.48
C GLU A 133 -21.81 13.93 -27.32
N THR A 134 -21.19 13.97 -28.51
CA THR A 134 -21.18 12.85 -29.46
C THR A 134 -20.48 11.59 -28.87
N ALA A 135 -19.53 11.77 -27.96
CA ALA A 135 -18.86 10.64 -27.32
C ALA A 135 -19.83 9.82 -26.47
N ASP A 136 -20.76 10.48 -25.76
CA ASP A 136 -21.79 9.82 -24.95
C ASP A 136 -22.77 9.04 -25.85
N LEU A 137 -23.09 9.59 -27.04
CA LEU A 137 -23.89 8.86 -28.05
C LEU A 137 -23.14 7.64 -28.60
N ALA A 138 -21.83 7.74 -28.78
CA ALA A 138 -21.02 6.61 -29.22
C ALA A 138 -21.00 5.49 -28.17
N GLU A 139 -20.92 5.84 -26.88
CA GLU A 139 -21.05 4.88 -25.77
C GLU A 139 -22.38 4.13 -25.84
N GLU A 140 -23.49 4.83 -26.03
CA GLU A 140 -24.81 4.20 -26.15
C GLU A 140 -24.91 3.26 -27.34
N VAL A 141 -24.35 3.66 -28.49
CA VAL A 141 -24.28 2.79 -29.67
C VAL A 141 -23.46 1.53 -29.35
N ALA A 142 -22.28 1.66 -28.77
CA ALA A 142 -21.42 0.53 -28.42
C ALA A 142 -22.11 -0.42 -27.44
N ARG A 143 -22.74 0.13 -26.40
CA ARG A 143 -23.42 -0.63 -25.36
C ARG A 143 -24.58 -1.48 -25.88
N ILE A 144 -25.39 -0.90 -26.76
CA ILE A 144 -26.58 -1.59 -27.33
C ILE A 144 -26.21 -2.45 -28.53
N HIS A 145 -25.25 -2.02 -29.36
CA HIS A 145 -24.80 -2.81 -30.51
C HIS A 145 -24.05 -4.06 -30.07
N GLY A 146 -23.29 -3.96 -28.98
CA GLY A 146 -22.51 -5.02 -28.34
C GLY A 146 -21.01 -4.69 -28.26
N LEU A 147 -20.50 -4.55 -27.02
CA LEU A 147 -19.07 -4.32 -26.75
C LEU A 147 -18.19 -5.51 -27.16
N ASP A 148 -18.76 -6.71 -27.19
CA ASP A 148 -18.13 -7.95 -27.65
C ASP A 148 -17.78 -7.94 -29.14
N LYS A 149 -18.47 -7.09 -29.93
CA LYS A 149 -18.23 -6.91 -31.37
C LYS A 149 -17.11 -5.92 -31.69
N LEU A 150 -16.61 -5.19 -30.69
CA LEU A 150 -15.51 -4.26 -30.90
C LEU A 150 -14.25 -5.03 -31.36
N PRO A 151 -13.56 -4.51 -32.40
CA PRO A 151 -12.39 -5.19 -32.94
C PRO A 151 -11.26 -5.23 -31.88
N LYS A 152 -10.69 -6.39 -31.66
CA LYS A 152 -9.49 -6.55 -30.84
C LYS A 152 -8.28 -6.10 -31.67
N ILE A 153 -7.82 -4.89 -31.43
CA ILE A 153 -6.63 -4.36 -32.09
C ILE A 153 -5.41 -4.77 -31.24
N PRO A 154 -4.53 -5.66 -31.76
CA PRO A 154 -3.30 -5.97 -31.05
C PRO A 154 -2.45 -4.70 -30.96
N VAL A 155 -1.99 -4.38 -29.76
CA VAL A 155 -1.04 -3.27 -29.55
C VAL A 155 0.30 -3.69 -30.17
N ASN A 156 0.55 -3.26 -31.40
CA ASN A 156 1.84 -3.42 -32.06
C ASN A 156 2.83 -2.38 -31.50
N ALA A 157 3.25 -2.59 -30.27
CA ALA A 157 4.31 -1.79 -29.69
C ALA A 157 5.65 -2.22 -30.31
N LYS A 158 6.16 -1.47 -31.27
CA LYS A 158 7.57 -1.58 -31.72
C LYS A 158 8.58 -1.18 -30.64
N ARG A 159 8.12 -0.83 -29.45
CA ARG A 159 8.96 -0.52 -28.29
C ARG A 159 9.12 -1.77 -27.45
N THR A 160 10.36 -2.22 -27.32
CA THR A 160 10.74 -3.03 -26.16
C THR A 160 10.65 -2.13 -24.95
N VAL A 161 9.53 -2.18 -24.27
CA VAL A 161 9.41 -1.53 -22.96
C VAL A 161 10.17 -2.44 -22.01
N ALA A 162 11.22 -1.94 -21.40
CA ALA A 162 11.76 -2.59 -20.22
C ALA A 162 10.65 -2.54 -19.15
N PHE A 163 10.03 -3.68 -18.88
CA PHE A 163 8.91 -3.79 -17.94
C PHE A 163 9.34 -3.62 -16.48
N SER A 164 10.62 -3.68 -16.19
CA SER A 164 11.16 -3.38 -14.88
C SER A 164 12.34 -2.41 -15.00
N SER A 165 12.39 -1.43 -14.10
CA SER A 165 13.63 -0.69 -13.88
C SER A 165 14.62 -1.61 -13.16
N ASP A 166 15.93 -1.38 -13.34
CA ASP A 166 16.98 -2.11 -12.63
C ASP A 166 16.77 -2.04 -11.12
N ALA A 167 16.25 -0.91 -10.60
CA ALA A 167 15.90 -0.74 -9.21
C ALA A 167 14.76 -1.68 -8.75
N TYR A 168 13.73 -1.88 -9.60
CA TYR A 168 12.65 -2.82 -9.27
C TYR A 168 13.15 -4.26 -9.24
N ALA A 169 13.94 -4.66 -10.23
CA ALA A 169 14.52 -5.99 -10.29
C ALA A 169 15.43 -6.28 -9.08
N ALA A 170 16.26 -5.31 -8.69
CA ALA A 170 17.11 -5.41 -7.51
C ALA A 170 16.30 -5.51 -6.20
N MET A 171 15.18 -4.79 -6.11
CA MET A 171 14.26 -4.87 -4.98
C MET A 171 13.61 -6.26 -4.88
N GLU A 172 13.15 -6.82 -6.00
CA GLU A 172 12.57 -8.16 -6.04
C GLU A 172 13.61 -9.24 -5.68
N GLN A 173 14.84 -9.10 -6.14
CA GLN A 173 15.93 -9.99 -5.75
C GLN A 173 16.16 -9.94 -4.24
N LEU A 174 16.18 -8.75 -3.65
CA LEU A 174 16.36 -8.58 -2.22
C LEU A 174 15.23 -9.23 -1.42
N ARG A 175 13.95 -9.04 -1.81
CA ARG A 175 12.81 -9.73 -1.19
C ARG A 175 12.99 -11.24 -1.22
N ASN A 176 13.32 -11.76 -2.40
CA ASN A 176 13.51 -13.21 -2.57
C ASN A 176 14.64 -13.76 -1.70
N GLN A 177 15.70 -12.99 -1.41
CA GLN A 177 16.76 -13.37 -0.50
C GLN A 177 16.26 -13.52 0.95
N PHE A 178 15.44 -12.58 1.45
CA PHE A 178 14.82 -12.69 2.78
C PHE A 178 13.84 -13.86 2.86
N ILE A 179 13.04 -14.08 1.82
CA ILE A 179 12.12 -15.24 1.74
C ILE A 179 12.92 -16.55 1.74
N ALA A 180 14.02 -16.63 0.99
CA ALA A 180 14.89 -17.79 0.95
C ALA A 180 15.59 -18.06 2.30
N ALA A 181 15.86 -16.99 3.09
CA ALA A 181 16.34 -17.10 4.46
C ALA A 181 15.25 -17.55 5.47
N GLY A 182 14.02 -17.80 5.02
CA GLY A 182 12.93 -18.32 5.84
C GLY A 182 12.04 -17.25 6.50
N LEU A 183 12.15 -15.98 6.10
CA LEU A 183 11.31 -14.92 6.64
C LEU A 183 10.02 -14.75 5.82
N CYS A 184 8.96 -14.31 6.50
CA CYS A 184 7.69 -13.95 5.86
C CYS A 184 7.61 -12.43 5.67
N GLU A 185 7.28 -11.98 4.46
CA GLU A 185 7.07 -10.56 4.18
C GLU A 185 5.79 -10.04 4.81
N CYS A 186 5.87 -8.87 5.42
CA CYS A 186 4.74 -8.11 5.90
C CYS A 186 4.52 -6.88 5.04
N VAL A 187 3.25 -6.48 4.90
CA VAL A 187 2.86 -5.21 4.27
C VAL A 187 1.89 -4.52 5.22
N ASN A 188 2.38 -3.49 5.89
CA ASN A 188 1.61 -2.70 6.83
C ASN A 188 1.20 -1.36 6.20
N THR A 189 0.16 -0.73 6.77
CA THR A 189 -0.30 0.59 6.31
C THR A 189 0.76 1.67 6.54
N SER A 190 0.83 2.62 5.61
CA SER A 190 1.73 3.78 5.75
C SER A 190 1.21 4.84 6.74
N LEU A 191 -0.06 4.73 7.13
CA LEU A 191 -0.70 5.61 8.11
C LEU A 191 -0.86 4.87 9.44
N ILE A 192 -0.45 5.52 10.52
CA ILE A 192 -0.50 4.99 11.89
C ILE A 192 -1.02 6.07 12.85
N ASP A 193 -1.33 5.70 14.07
CA ASP A 193 -1.64 6.66 15.13
C ASP A 193 -0.39 7.32 15.73
N GLU A 194 -0.56 8.51 16.32
CA GLU A 194 0.55 9.29 16.91
C GLU A 194 1.26 8.50 18.02
N LYS A 195 0.53 7.76 18.84
CA LYS A 195 1.10 6.99 19.94
C LYS A 195 2.00 5.86 19.43
N ALA A 196 1.61 5.18 18.36
CA ALA A 196 2.42 4.16 17.72
C ALA A 196 3.69 4.77 17.12
N ALA A 197 3.59 5.94 16.46
CA ALA A 197 4.74 6.64 15.91
C ALA A 197 5.75 7.04 16.98
N LEU A 198 5.30 7.61 18.10
CA LEU A 198 6.13 7.97 19.25
C LEU A 198 6.68 6.74 19.99
N GLY A 199 6.04 5.60 19.84
CA GLY A 199 6.48 4.32 20.41
C GLY A 199 7.79 3.77 19.82
N ASP A 200 8.28 4.33 18.72
CA ASP A 200 9.58 3.99 18.14
C ASP A 200 10.77 4.49 19.00
N LEU A 201 10.54 5.41 19.93
CA LEU A 201 11.49 5.96 20.89
C LEU A 201 12.60 6.87 20.30
N ILE A 202 12.68 7.03 18.98
CA ILE A 202 13.66 7.92 18.33
C ILE A 202 13.04 9.16 17.71
N PHE A 203 11.71 9.18 17.56
CA PHE A 203 10.99 10.31 16.98
C PHE A 203 10.24 11.11 18.04
N GLY A 204 10.37 12.45 18.00
CA GLY A 204 9.54 13.38 18.75
C GLY A 204 8.30 13.80 17.97
N LYS A 205 7.37 14.52 18.63
CA LYS A 205 6.16 15.03 17.95
C LYS A 205 6.47 15.95 16.76
N ASP A 206 7.54 16.71 16.86
CA ASP A 206 7.94 17.66 15.83
C ASP A 206 8.50 16.97 14.57
N ASP A 207 8.91 15.71 14.68
CA ASP A 207 9.41 14.91 13.56
C ASP A 207 8.29 14.26 12.77
N LEU A 208 7.05 14.21 13.31
CA LEU A 208 5.94 13.50 12.73
C LEU A 208 5.23 14.30 11.64
N LEU A 209 4.81 13.61 10.60
CA LEU A 209 4.01 14.14 9.49
C LEU A 209 2.54 13.76 9.66
N ALA A 210 1.73 14.74 10.05
CA ALA A 210 0.29 14.56 10.17
C ALA A 210 -0.42 14.80 8.84
N VAL A 211 -1.43 13.98 8.56
CA VAL A 211 -2.34 14.16 7.44
C VAL A 211 -3.36 15.25 7.78
N SER A 212 -3.59 16.19 6.88
CA SER A 212 -4.50 17.33 7.13
C SER A 212 -5.97 16.93 7.29
N ASN A 213 -6.39 15.83 6.68
CA ASN A 213 -7.77 15.33 6.68
C ASN A 213 -7.81 13.80 6.86
N PRO A 214 -7.37 13.27 8.02
CA PRO A 214 -7.32 11.84 8.24
C PRO A 214 -8.72 11.22 8.28
N ILE A 215 -8.83 9.99 7.79
CA ILE A 215 -10.09 9.23 7.83
C ILE A 215 -10.46 8.86 9.28
N SER A 216 -9.45 8.59 10.12
CA SER A 216 -9.59 8.35 11.56
C SER A 216 -8.32 8.80 12.30
N LEU A 217 -8.42 8.95 13.62
CA LEU A 217 -7.26 9.29 14.46
C LEU A 217 -6.19 8.18 14.46
N ASP A 218 -6.59 6.93 14.23
CA ASP A 218 -5.70 5.79 14.13
C ASP A 218 -4.87 5.79 12.83
N LEU A 219 -5.22 6.65 11.85
CA LEU A 219 -4.60 6.79 10.54
C LEU A 219 -4.24 8.24 10.25
N ALA A 220 -3.73 8.96 11.25
CA ALA A 220 -3.48 10.39 11.17
C ALA A 220 -2.02 10.77 10.87
N ILE A 221 -1.07 9.85 11.05
CA ILE A 221 0.37 10.11 10.93
C ILE A 221 0.96 9.21 9.84
N LEU A 222 1.77 9.79 8.96
CA LEU A 222 2.62 9.02 8.05
C LEU A 222 3.74 8.37 8.86
N ARG A 223 3.94 7.06 8.71
CA ARG A 223 4.90 6.26 9.49
C ARG A 223 6.34 6.77 9.32
N PRO A 224 7.03 7.16 10.41
CA PRO A 224 8.42 7.58 10.36
C PRO A 224 9.40 6.40 10.27
N SER A 225 8.97 5.19 10.65
CA SER A 225 9.67 3.92 10.47
C SER A 225 8.69 2.76 10.27
N LEU A 226 9.17 1.59 9.86
CA LEU A 226 8.37 0.38 9.71
C LEU A 226 8.12 -0.32 11.05
N LEU A 227 8.96 -0.06 12.05
CA LEU A 227 8.98 -0.80 13.31
C LEU A 227 7.64 -0.79 14.06
N PRO A 228 6.90 0.33 14.20
CA PRO A 228 5.60 0.33 14.87
C PRO A 228 4.56 -0.60 14.21
N GLY A 229 4.49 -0.60 12.89
CA GLY A 229 3.60 -1.48 12.11
C GLY A 229 3.97 -2.95 12.28
N MET A 230 5.26 -3.26 12.23
CA MET A 230 5.79 -4.60 12.44
C MET A 230 5.53 -5.10 13.87
N LEU A 231 5.71 -4.26 14.90
CA LEU A 231 5.37 -4.61 16.28
C LEU A 231 3.88 -4.88 16.48
N ALA A 232 3.02 -4.11 15.83
CA ALA A 232 1.58 -4.36 15.83
C ALA A 232 1.24 -5.72 15.18
N THR A 233 1.96 -6.09 14.12
CA THR A 233 1.83 -7.40 13.46
C THR A 233 2.30 -8.54 14.35
N VAL A 234 3.45 -8.42 15.03
CA VAL A 234 3.92 -9.38 16.04
C VAL A 234 2.87 -9.55 17.14
N LYS A 235 2.42 -8.46 17.75
CA LYS A 235 1.38 -8.47 18.80
C LYS A 235 0.10 -9.19 18.36
N ARG A 236 -0.35 -8.95 17.13
CA ARG A 236 -1.54 -9.60 16.55
C ARG A 236 -1.35 -11.10 16.40
N ASN A 237 -0.19 -11.54 15.94
CA ASN A 237 0.12 -12.96 15.77
C ASN A 237 0.23 -13.66 17.13
N VAL A 238 0.97 -13.11 18.06
CA VAL A 238 1.13 -13.67 19.42
C VAL A 238 -0.23 -13.79 20.14
N SER A 239 -1.11 -12.78 20.00
CA SER A 239 -2.46 -12.84 20.56
C SER A 239 -3.32 -13.95 19.96
N ARG A 240 -2.96 -14.45 18.76
CA ARG A 240 -3.57 -15.60 18.08
C ARG A 240 -2.81 -16.91 18.27
N LYS A 241 -1.87 -16.93 19.23
CA LYS A 241 -1.00 -18.09 19.56
C LYS A 241 0.01 -18.46 18.48
N ASN A 242 0.29 -17.59 17.53
CA ASN A 242 1.41 -17.69 16.60
C ASN A 242 2.62 -17.02 17.25
N SER A 243 3.45 -17.77 17.99
CA SER A 243 4.56 -17.25 18.78
C SER A 243 5.93 -17.36 18.09
N ASP A 244 6.06 -18.24 17.10
CA ASP A 244 7.29 -18.48 16.38
C ASP A 244 7.24 -17.68 15.08
N LEU A 245 7.94 -16.54 15.05
CA LEU A 245 7.81 -15.54 13.97
C LEU A 245 9.19 -15.13 13.45
N ALA A 246 9.35 -15.14 12.15
CA ALA A 246 10.45 -14.52 11.42
C ALA A 246 9.85 -13.65 10.31
N LEU A 247 9.84 -12.35 10.51
CA LEU A 247 9.12 -11.40 9.68
C LEU A 247 10.05 -10.34 9.12
N PHE A 248 9.77 -9.85 7.92
CA PHE A 248 10.41 -8.66 7.39
C PHE A 248 9.40 -7.78 6.65
N GLU A 249 9.70 -6.50 6.54
CA GLU A 249 8.98 -5.53 5.70
C GLU A 249 9.99 -4.64 5.00
N ILE A 250 9.78 -4.42 3.72
CA ILE A 250 10.45 -3.38 2.94
C ILE A 250 9.40 -2.36 2.55
N GLY A 251 9.61 -1.11 2.93
CA GLY A 251 8.62 -0.09 2.66
C GLY A 251 9.11 1.32 2.84
N ARG A 252 8.30 2.25 2.34
CA ARG A 252 8.58 3.68 2.43
C ARG A 252 8.20 4.24 3.79
N VAL A 253 9.07 5.08 4.32
CA VAL A 253 8.89 5.83 5.56
C VAL A 253 9.05 7.32 5.29
N PHE A 254 8.49 8.15 6.15
CA PHE A 254 8.32 9.57 5.91
C PHE A 254 8.83 10.36 7.10
N CYS A 255 9.80 11.24 6.87
CA CYS A 255 10.37 12.09 7.90
C CYS A 255 10.13 13.56 7.58
N LYS A 256 9.80 14.33 8.58
CA LYS A 256 9.75 15.79 8.46
C LYS A 256 11.17 16.33 8.31
N ASN A 257 11.35 17.27 7.42
CA ASN A 257 12.61 18.00 7.27
C ASN A 257 12.33 19.50 7.12
N GLU A 258 13.35 20.32 7.10
CA GLU A 258 13.24 21.78 6.93
C GLU A 258 12.85 22.19 5.49
N LYS A 259 12.85 21.26 4.55
CA LYS A 259 12.49 21.51 3.14
C LYS A 259 10.98 21.58 2.98
N LYS A 260 10.53 22.13 1.84
CA LYS A 260 9.11 22.25 1.48
C LYS A 260 8.36 20.89 1.41
N TYR A 261 9.08 19.82 1.08
CA TYR A 261 8.52 18.47 0.97
C TYR A 261 9.17 17.53 1.97
N PRO A 262 8.43 16.59 2.54
CA PRO A 262 8.98 15.60 3.45
C PRO A 262 10.08 14.77 2.79
N GLU A 263 10.96 14.22 3.59
CA GLU A 263 11.92 13.22 3.14
C GLU A 263 11.24 11.86 3.11
N GLU A 264 11.29 11.22 1.96
CA GLU A 264 10.86 9.84 1.77
C GLU A 264 12.08 8.94 1.61
N ARG A 265 12.16 7.89 2.40
CA ARG A 265 13.22 6.89 2.29
C ARG A 265 12.66 5.49 2.38
N ASP A 266 13.33 4.54 1.77
CA ASP A 266 12.96 3.14 1.86
C ASP A 266 13.74 2.49 3.01
N GLU A 267 13.03 1.70 3.83
CA GLU A 267 13.53 1.04 5.02
C GLU A 267 13.25 -0.47 4.93
N LEU A 268 14.16 -1.26 5.48
CA LEU A 268 13.98 -2.67 5.76
C LEU A 268 13.90 -2.84 7.27
N THR A 269 12.88 -3.52 7.75
CA THR A 269 12.78 -3.96 9.15
C THR A 269 12.62 -5.47 9.23
N ILE A 270 13.37 -6.10 10.12
CA ILE A 270 13.31 -7.54 10.44
C ILE A 270 12.90 -7.70 11.90
N LEU A 271 12.00 -8.64 12.19
CA LEU A 271 11.64 -9.04 13.56
C LEU A 271 11.56 -10.55 13.67
N MET A 272 12.26 -11.12 14.67
CA MET A 272 12.33 -12.56 14.93
C MET A 272 12.08 -12.85 16.41
N THR A 273 11.19 -13.81 16.71
CA THR A 273 10.90 -14.26 18.07
C THR A 273 10.40 -15.70 18.05
N GLY A 274 10.53 -16.39 19.18
CA GLY A 274 10.09 -17.78 19.31
C GLY A 274 11.14 -18.77 18.85
N ARG A 275 10.70 -19.94 18.38
CA ARG A 275 11.59 -21.03 17.96
C ARG A 275 11.97 -20.89 16.50
N SER A 276 13.24 -21.20 16.19
CA SER A 276 13.76 -21.16 14.82
C SER A 276 13.19 -22.28 13.92
N HIS A 277 12.74 -23.36 14.50
CA HIS A 277 12.12 -24.50 13.79
C HIS A 277 10.94 -25.07 14.56
N PRO A 278 9.94 -25.67 13.88
CA PRO A 278 8.85 -26.38 14.53
C PRO A 278 9.39 -27.54 15.41
N GLU A 279 8.77 -27.76 16.56
CA GLU A 279 9.07 -28.88 17.43
C GLU A 279 8.74 -30.19 16.70
N ARG A 280 9.69 -31.14 16.72
CA ARG A 280 9.55 -32.46 16.09
C ARG A 280 9.94 -33.55 17.07
N TYR A 281 9.20 -34.66 17.07
CA TYR A 281 9.45 -35.80 17.97
C TYR A 281 10.85 -36.45 17.84
N SER A 282 11.49 -36.25 16.67
CA SER A 282 12.78 -36.89 16.33
C SER A 282 14.00 -35.96 16.47
N ARG A 283 13.82 -34.76 17.03
CA ARG A 283 14.92 -33.78 17.19
C ARG A 283 14.95 -33.23 18.62
N GLU A 284 16.12 -32.81 19.03
CA GLU A 284 16.30 -31.97 20.21
C GLU A 284 15.40 -30.72 20.14
N ARG A 285 15.12 -30.13 21.30
CA ARG A 285 14.31 -28.90 21.37
C ARG A 285 14.84 -27.86 20.38
N ALA A 286 13.95 -27.30 19.58
CA ALA A 286 14.33 -26.24 18.67
C ALA A 286 14.92 -25.06 19.45
N ALA A 287 16.06 -24.56 18.98
CA ALA A 287 16.64 -23.33 19.51
C ALA A 287 15.67 -22.16 19.31
N THR A 288 15.70 -21.21 20.22
CA THR A 288 14.99 -19.95 20.07
C THR A 288 15.84 -18.95 19.31
N TYR A 289 15.18 -18.09 18.55
CA TYR A 289 15.88 -17.00 17.87
C TYR A 289 16.65 -16.13 18.84
N ASP A 290 17.83 -15.71 18.41
CA ASP A 290 18.70 -14.82 19.15
C ASP A 290 19.27 -13.69 18.28
N PHE A 291 20.23 -12.94 18.82
CA PHE A 291 20.91 -11.87 18.12
C PHE A 291 21.62 -12.36 16.84
N TYR A 292 22.24 -13.55 16.92
CA TYR A 292 23.03 -14.08 15.82
C TYR A 292 22.18 -14.57 14.65
N ASP A 293 20.93 -14.95 14.88
CA ASP A 293 19.99 -15.29 13.81
C ASP A 293 19.68 -14.06 12.93
N VAL A 294 19.35 -12.92 13.55
CA VAL A 294 19.11 -11.67 12.80
C VAL A 294 20.38 -11.22 12.08
N LYS A 295 21.53 -11.30 12.76
CA LYS A 295 22.83 -10.97 12.16
C LYS A 295 23.14 -11.90 10.99
N GLY A 296 22.96 -13.20 11.13
CA GLY A 296 23.21 -14.20 10.09
C GLY A 296 22.33 -14.01 8.85
N VAL A 297 21.07 -13.65 9.04
CA VAL A 297 20.18 -13.27 7.90
C VAL A 297 20.76 -12.08 7.14
N LEU A 298 21.18 -11.03 7.84
CA LEU A 298 21.78 -9.85 7.17
C LEU A 298 23.10 -10.23 6.48
N GLU A 299 23.96 -11.01 7.14
CA GLU A 299 25.22 -11.49 6.54
C GLU A 299 24.96 -12.31 5.28
N SER A 300 24.00 -13.23 5.30
CA SER A 300 23.66 -14.05 4.14
C SER A 300 23.18 -13.22 2.94
N VAL A 301 22.42 -12.14 3.20
CA VAL A 301 21.97 -11.22 2.15
C VAL A 301 23.13 -10.38 1.62
N LEU A 302 24.02 -9.87 2.48
CA LEU A 302 25.21 -9.11 2.09
C LEU A 302 26.16 -9.98 1.24
N GLU A 303 26.37 -11.22 1.63
CA GLU A 303 27.18 -12.20 0.89
C GLU A 303 26.57 -12.54 -0.47
N ALA A 304 25.26 -12.81 -0.52
CA ALA A 304 24.54 -13.08 -1.77
C ALA A 304 24.62 -11.91 -2.75
N ARG A 305 24.64 -10.68 -2.22
CA ARG A 305 24.87 -9.44 -2.99
C ARG A 305 26.35 -9.13 -3.22
N ARG A 306 27.26 -9.96 -2.70
CA ARG A 306 28.72 -9.78 -2.82
C ARG A 306 29.24 -8.45 -2.23
N VAL A 307 28.53 -7.89 -1.25
CA VAL A 307 29.02 -6.75 -0.48
C VAL A 307 30.19 -7.19 0.37
N SER A 308 31.35 -6.58 0.19
CA SER A 308 32.58 -7.02 0.86
C SER A 308 33.04 -6.13 1.99
N ASN A 309 32.61 -4.88 1.99
CA ASN A 309 33.05 -3.88 2.95
C ASN A 309 31.92 -3.56 3.95
N TYR A 310 31.66 -4.48 4.86
CA TYR A 310 30.70 -4.28 5.95
C TYR A 310 31.26 -4.71 7.29
N THR A 311 30.80 -4.05 8.35
CA THR A 311 31.19 -4.37 9.73
C THR A 311 30.00 -4.25 10.66
N PHE A 312 30.03 -5.06 11.73
CA PHE A 312 29.11 -4.93 12.85
C PHE A 312 29.89 -4.41 14.06
N ALA A 313 29.51 -3.27 14.61
CA ALA A 313 30.11 -2.68 15.77
C ALA A 313 29.11 -2.53 16.91
N ALA A 314 29.54 -2.74 18.15
CA ALA A 314 28.69 -2.50 19.32
C ALA A 314 28.12 -1.07 19.28
N ALA A 315 26.84 -0.93 19.57
CA ALA A 315 26.14 0.35 19.50
C ALA A 315 25.12 0.53 20.63
N LYS A 316 24.63 1.75 20.77
CA LYS A 316 23.50 2.08 21.64
C LYS A 316 22.41 2.72 20.80
N ASP A 317 21.21 2.19 20.91
CA ASP A 317 20.01 2.76 20.26
C ASP A 317 18.82 2.54 21.22
N PRO A 318 17.99 3.57 21.46
CA PRO A 318 16.89 3.48 22.43
C PRO A 318 15.87 2.35 22.16
N ARG A 319 15.78 1.91 20.93
CA ARG A 319 14.89 0.80 20.52
C ARG A 319 15.37 -0.57 20.96
N PHE A 320 16.64 -0.68 21.27
CA PHE A 320 17.29 -1.96 21.59
C PHE A 320 17.85 -1.98 23.02
N THR A 321 18.08 -3.17 23.54
CA THR A 321 18.61 -3.40 24.87
C THR A 321 20.12 -3.13 24.88
N ASP A 322 20.58 -2.37 25.88
CA ASP A 322 22.01 -2.10 26.07
C ASP A 322 22.80 -3.41 26.18
N GLY A 323 23.93 -3.47 25.50
CA GLY A 323 24.79 -4.66 25.46
C GLY A 323 24.37 -5.74 24.46
N VAL A 324 23.17 -5.63 23.86
CA VAL A 324 22.69 -6.54 22.81
C VAL A 324 22.20 -5.70 21.64
N CYS A 325 23.02 -4.73 21.21
CA CYS A 325 22.76 -3.86 20.08
C CYS A 325 24.05 -3.65 19.27
N ALA A 326 23.94 -3.77 17.96
CA ALA A 326 25.02 -3.51 17.03
C ALA A 326 24.58 -2.56 15.93
N ARG A 327 25.52 -1.81 15.39
CA ARG A 327 25.39 -0.99 14.20
C ARG A 327 26.00 -1.75 13.03
N LEU A 328 25.24 -1.85 11.94
CA LEU A 328 25.75 -2.29 10.64
C LEU A 328 26.33 -1.06 9.90
N GLU A 329 27.56 -1.16 9.50
CA GLU A 329 28.21 -0.20 8.60
C GLU A 329 28.51 -0.88 7.28
N ILE A 330 28.22 -0.19 6.16
CA ILE A 330 28.52 -0.61 4.80
C ILE A 330 29.29 0.54 4.15
N ASP A 331 30.44 0.24 3.56
CA ASP A 331 31.34 1.23 2.93
C ASP A 331 31.66 2.42 3.84
N GLY A 332 31.85 2.12 5.14
CA GLY A 332 32.16 3.12 6.17
C GLY A 332 31.01 4.04 6.56
N LYS A 333 29.79 3.77 6.10
CA LYS A 333 28.57 4.52 6.46
C LYS A 333 27.63 3.65 7.29
N THR A 334 26.95 4.25 8.24
CA THR A 334 25.92 3.55 9.02
C THR A 334 24.75 3.17 8.10
N ALA A 335 24.53 1.88 7.95
CA ALA A 335 23.40 1.32 7.20
C ALA A 335 22.18 1.07 8.08
N GLY A 336 22.38 0.80 9.38
CA GLY A 336 21.29 0.56 10.31
C GLY A 336 21.74 -0.04 11.63
N VAL A 337 20.77 -0.51 12.40
CA VAL A 337 20.99 -1.11 13.72
C VAL A 337 20.23 -2.42 13.86
N LEU A 338 20.75 -3.32 14.68
CA LEU A 338 20.13 -4.61 15.01
C LEU A 338 20.37 -4.96 16.47
N GLY A 339 19.49 -5.77 17.04
CA GLY A 339 19.65 -6.18 18.44
C GLY A 339 18.39 -6.80 19.04
N LYS A 340 18.41 -7.00 20.36
CA LYS A 340 17.25 -7.37 21.16
C LYS A 340 16.40 -6.10 21.38
N LEU A 341 15.10 -6.15 21.05
CA LEU A 341 14.19 -5.04 21.27
C LEU A 341 14.10 -4.70 22.77
N ASN A 342 14.02 -3.40 23.06
CA ASN A 342 13.88 -2.91 24.42
C ASN A 342 12.51 -3.31 25.00
N ASP A 343 12.47 -3.69 26.27
CA ASP A 343 11.25 -4.10 26.98
C ASP A 343 10.15 -3.05 26.97
N LYS A 344 10.51 -1.74 26.85
CA LYS A 344 9.54 -0.66 26.70
C LYS A 344 8.71 -0.80 25.42
N MET A 345 9.31 -1.27 24.33
CA MET A 345 8.65 -1.45 23.03
C MET A 345 7.79 -2.73 23.00
N THR A 346 8.23 -3.77 23.70
CA THR A 346 7.54 -5.07 23.74
C THR A 346 6.49 -5.16 24.86
N LYS A 347 6.37 -4.10 25.69
CA LYS A 347 5.44 -4.05 26.82
C LYS A 347 4.01 -4.37 26.42
N GLY A 348 3.42 -5.37 27.09
CA GLY A 348 2.02 -5.78 26.85
C GLY A 348 1.79 -6.68 25.63
N MET A 349 2.86 -7.17 24.97
CA MET A 349 2.74 -8.10 23.85
C MET A 349 2.58 -9.56 24.31
N ARG A 350 2.86 -9.90 25.59
CA ARG A 350 2.81 -11.26 26.14
C ARG A 350 3.71 -12.24 25.38
N LEU A 351 4.89 -11.78 24.98
CA LEU A 351 5.90 -12.63 24.34
C LEU A 351 6.37 -13.72 25.30
N GLN A 352 6.58 -14.94 24.80
CA GLN A 352 7.16 -16.06 25.54
C GLN A 352 8.68 -16.05 25.46
N HIS A 353 9.22 -15.44 24.42
CA HIS A 353 10.64 -15.36 24.10
C HIS A 353 11.01 -13.90 23.78
N ASP A 354 12.28 -13.60 23.84
CA ASP A 354 12.81 -12.30 23.45
C ASP A 354 12.49 -11.98 21.98
N LEU A 355 12.37 -10.71 21.66
CA LEU A 355 12.17 -10.20 20.30
C LEU A 355 13.47 -9.56 19.82
N TYR A 356 14.01 -10.07 18.75
CA TYR A 356 15.19 -9.54 18.08
C TYR A 356 14.79 -8.89 16.76
N GLY A 357 15.54 -7.91 16.31
CA GLY A 357 15.22 -7.27 15.04
C GLY A 357 16.33 -6.40 14.50
N ALA A 358 16.10 -5.89 13.31
CA ALA A 358 16.97 -4.94 12.63
C ALA A 358 16.15 -3.85 11.95
N VAL A 359 16.68 -2.64 11.89
CA VAL A 359 16.15 -1.51 11.13
C VAL A 359 17.26 -0.98 10.25
N ILE A 360 17.13 -1.12 8.94
CA ILE A 360 18.18 -0.87 7.96
C ILE A 360 17.68 0.13 6.91
N GLN A 361 18.49 1.12 6.60
CA GLN A 361 18.26 2.04 5.48
C GLN A 361 18.51 1.27 4.17
N LEU A 362 17.47 1.11 3.37
CA LEU A 362 17.52 0.26 2.19
C LEU A 362 18.51 0.79 1.14
N GLU A 363 18.65 2.10 1.01
CA GLU A 363 19.61 2.73 0.10
C GLU A 363 21.03 2.24 0.33
N SER A 364 21.43 2.04 1.58
CA SER A 364 22.76 1.53 1.92
C SER A 364 23.01 0.12 1.39
N LEU A 365 21.98 -0.74 1.36
CA LEU A 365 22.06 -2.07 0.77
C LEU A 365 22.05 -2.01 -0.77
N MET A 366 21.28 -1.09 -1.34
CA MET A 366 21.08 -1.01 -2.79
C MET A 366 22.26 -0.37 -3.52
N THR A 367 22.99 0.53 -2.85
CA THR A 367 24.14 1.27 -3.41
C THR A 367 25.49 0.71 -2.98
N ALA A 368 25.53 -0.35 -2.17
CA ALA A 368 26.75 -0.99 -1.70
C ALA A 368 27.63 -1.46 -2.86
N GLU A 369 28.94 -1.31 -2.68
CA GLU A 369 29.91 -1.76 -3.68
C GLU A 369 29.95 -3.29 -3.76
N GLU A 370 29.64 -3.84 -4.93
CA GLU A 370 29.64 -5.27 -5.19
C GLU A 370 31.02 -5.74 -5.66
N LYS A 371 31.53 -6.78 -5.03
CA LYS A 371 32.81 -7.39 -5.42
C LYS A 371 32.68 -8.18 -6.72
N SER A 372 33.60 -7.97 -7.63
CA SER A 372 33.70 -8.77 -8.85
C SER A 372 33.95 -10.25 -8.52
N THR A 373 33.22 -11.15 -9.18
CA THR A 373 33.48 -12.58 -9.06
C THR A 373 34.70 -12.94 -9.92
N LEU A 374 35.78 -13.29 -9.25
CA LEU A 374 36.99 -13.78 -9.93
C LEU A 374 37.10 -15.28 -9.70
N TYR A 375 37.50 -16.00 -10.74
CA TYR A 375 37.83 -17.41 -10.60
C TYR A 375 39.11 -17.57 -9.76
N VAL A 376 39.00 -18.35 -8.68
CA VAL A 376 40.16 -18.75 -7.86
C VAL A 376 40.34 -20.26 -8.07
N PRO A 377 41.52 -20.68 -8.57
CA PRO A 377 41.80 -22.11 -8.73
C PRO A 377 41.65 -22.85 -7.40
N LEU A 378 41.07 -24.04 -7.44
CA LEU A 378 40.94 -24.90 -6.27
C LEU A 378 42.33 -25.33 -5.82
N SER A 379 42.55 -25.34 -4.49
CA SER A 379 43.79 -25.87 -3.90
C SER A 379 43.94 -27.34 -4.25
N GLN A 380 45.12 -27.75 -4.67
CA GLN A 380 45.48 -29.15 -4.93
C GLN A 380 45.81 -29.90 -3.62
N PHE A 381 45.97 -29.17 -2.53
CA PHE A 381 46.32 -29.75 -1.22
C PHE A 381 45.13 -29.68 -0.25
N PRO A 382 44.92 -30.72 0.59
CA PRO A 382 43.89 -30.69 1.60
C PRO A 382 44.20 -29.62 2.66
N PRO A 383 43.15 -28.97 3.25
CA PRO A 383 43.35 -28.03 4.35
C PRO A 383 43.85 -28.75 5.61
N VAL A 384 44.62 -28.04 6.40
CA VAL A 384 45.09 -28.51 7.74
C VAL A 384 44.51 -27.55 8.79
N THR A 385 43.82 -28.07 9.77
CA THR A 385 43.27 -27.32 10.92
C THR A 385 44.29 -27.28 12.06
N ARG A 386 44.36 -26.18 12.77
CA ARG A 386 45.15 -25.98 14.00
C ARG A 386 44.30 -25.27 15.03
N ASP A 387 44.15 -25.84 16.19
CA ASP A 387 43.44 -25.26 17.33
C ASP A 387 44.42 -24.48 18.19
N VAL A 388 44.06 -23.30 18.60
CA VAL A 388 44.85 -22.47 19.51
C VAL A 388 43.94 -22.01 20.64
N ALA A 389 44.30 -22.39 21.85
CA ALA A 389 43.63 -21.94 23.07
C ALA A 389 44.42 -20.79 23.70
N PHE A 390 43.71 -19.79 24.16
CA PHE A 390 44.28 -18.63 24.85
C PHE A 390 43.31 -18.08 25.87
N ILE A 391 43.82 -17.35 26.86
CA ILE A 391 43.04 -16.67 27.88
C ILE A 391 42.84 -15.22 27.47
N ALA A 392 41.60 -14.76 27.49
CA ALA A 392 41.25 -13.39 27.13
C ALA A 392 40.31 -12.76 28.17
N PRO A 393 40.35 -11.44 28.36
CA PRO A 393 39.31 -10.72 29.11
C PRO A 393 37.92 -11.00 28.57
N LEU A 394 36.91 -11.03 29.45
CA LEU A 394 35.52 -11.33 29.06
C LEU A 394 34.89 -10.26 28.12
N ASP A 395 35.43 -9.07 28.12
CA ASP A 395 35.02 -7.96 27.28
C ASP A 395 35.81 -7.88 25.97
N MET A 396 36.68 -8.82 25.67
CA MET A 396 37.42 -8.85 24.41
C MET A 396 36.51 -9.21 23.26
N GLU A 397 36.44 -8.32 22.28
CA GLU A 397 35.67 -8.53 21.07
C GLU A 397 36.33 -9.63 20.19
N ASN A 398 35.52 -10.55 19.66
CA ASN A 398 35.97 -11.56 18.74
C ASN A 398 36.71 -11.00 17.51
N SER A 399 36.20 -9.89 16.96
CA SER A 399 36.85 -9.20 15.84
C SER A 399 38.30 -8.84 16.10
N LYS A 400 38.65 -8.38 17.30
CA LYS A 400 40.02 -8.03 17.64
C LYS A 400 40.96 -9.22 17.55
N VAL A 401 40.49 -10.41 17.94
CA VAL A 401 41.27 -11.66 17.88
C VAL A 401 41.43 -12.13 16.43
N THR A 402 40.33 -12.22 15.73
CA THR A 402 40.33 -12.68 14.32
C THR A 402 41.12 -11.75 13.42
N ASP A 403 40.98 -10.42 13.60
CA ASP A 403 41.69 -9.42 12.84
C ASP A 403 43.19 -9.42 13.15
N PHE A 404 43.57 -9.59 14.41
CA PHE A 404 44.97 -9.75 14.79
C PHE A 404 45.64 -10.92 14.06
N ILE A 405 44.95 -12.10 14.03
CA ILE A 405 45.46 -13.28 13.32
C ILE A 405 45.52 -13.05 11.81
N ARG A 406 44.52 -12.40 11.21
CA ARG A 406 44.50 -12.05 9.79
C ARG A 406 45.60 -11.05 9.43
N GLN A 407 45.81 -10.03 10.28
CA GLN A 407 46.85 -9.02 10.08
C GLN A 407 48.27 -9.60 10.18
N ALA A 408 48.46 -10.72 10.90
CA ALA A 408 49.72 -11.41 10.93
C ALA A 408 50.13 -12.02 9.58
N LYS A 409 49.23 -11.99 8.57
CA LYS A 409 49.50 -12.46 7.21
C LYS A 409 50.16 -13.83 7.13
N VAL A 410 49.68 -14.76 7.97
CA VAL A 410 50.19 -16.14 7.97
C VAL A 410 50.04 -16.76 6.58
N PRO A 411 51.12 -17.25 5.95
CA PRO A 411 51.03 -17.82 4.61
C PRO A 411 50.03 -19.00 4.57
N ASN A 412 49.19 -19.00 3.51
CA ASN A 412 48.15 -20.02 3.28
C ASN A 412 47.05 -20.10 4.34
N LEU A 413 46.87 -19.05 5.15
CA LEU A 413 45.73 -18.95 6.06
C LEU A 413 44.44 -18.79 5.25
N VAL A 414 43.53 -19.78 5.37
CA VAL A 414 42.26 -19.79 4.63
C VAL A 414 41.11 -19.22 5.47
N ASN A 415 41.00 -19.68 6.72
CA ASN A 415 39.93 -19.30 7.65
C ASN A 415 40.42 -19.20 9.08
N VAL A 416 39.74 -18.37 9.89
CA VAL A 416 39.91 -18.27 11.33
C VAL A 416 38.51 -18.24 11.94
N GLU A 417 38.25 -19.20 12.81
CA GLU A 417 36.96 -19.36 13.46
C GLU A 417 37.14 -19.58 14.96
N ILE A 418 36.31 -18.93 15.79
CA ILE A 418 36.19 -19.26 17.20
C ILE A 418 35.09 -20.33 17.33
N PHE A 419 35.46 -21.53 17.73
CA PHE A 419 34.55 -22.67 17.79
C PHE A 419 34.13 -23.03 19.21
N ASP A 420 34.86 -22.54 20.24
CA ASP A 420 34.53 -22.81 21.65
C ASP A 420 34.93 -21.63 22.55
N ILE A 421 34.12 -21.37 23.57
CA ILE A 421 34.37 -20.35 24.61
C ILE A 421 34.03 -20.95 25.97
N PHE A 422 35.08 -21.23 26.76
CA PHE A 422 34.91 -21.65 28.13
C PHE A 422 34.86 -20.44 29.05
N LYS A 423 33.83 -20.36 29.90
CA LYS A 423 33.67 -19.32 30.94
C LYS A 423 33.67 -20.03 32.31
N GLY A 424 34.74 -19.93 33.05
CA GLY A 424 34.86 -20.53 34.37
C GLY A 424 36.28 -20.38 34.89
N GLU A 425 36.52 -20.83 36.13
CA GLU A 425 37.89 -21.01 36.63
C GLU A 425 38.54 -22.17 35.87
N PRO A 426 39.80 -22.06 35.48
CA PRO A 426 40.53 -23.08 34.72
C PRO A 426 40.71 -24.40 35.48
#